data_810171c1420a7ac97b3e436b386b60d6
#
_entry.id   810171c1420a7ac97b3e436b386b60d6
#
_cell.length_a   1.000
_cell.length_b   1.000
_cell.length_c   1.000
_cell.angle_alpha   90.00
_cell.angle_beta   90.00
_cell.angle_gamma   90.00
#
_symmetry.space_group_name_H-M   'P 1'
#
loop_
_entity.id
_entity.type
_entity.pdbx_description
1 polymer ?
#
loop_
_entity_poly.entity_id
_entity_poly.type
_entity_poly.pdbx_seq_one_letter_code
_entity_poly.pdbx_strand_id
1 'polypeptide(L)'
;MRPMPLLLAALALAAVPAAALADSPPTDWRAKVRAFNIEHCKHPAWGTSHSDRDYALAKAMAATDKVALDDDVLFAAAYLHDVAAFKPYEKADLDHSDVAADIVGSILAPTGFPMAKLPRVQAAIREHMYYRTPTVPESLYLHDADALDWLGAIGTARIMALADPNGGQPDGPGVLPMLKENLRDVPARVLSPAGKALMPAKRDLLAKWLETLSAETDGFKTL
;
A
#
# COMPACT_ATOMS: atom_id res chain seq x y z
N MET A 1 6.96 0.75 -52.20
CA MET A 1 7.04 1.02 -50.77
C MET A 1 6.24 -0.06 -50.05
N ARG A 2 6.87 -0.97 -49.36
CA ARG A 2 6.20 -2.05 -48.58
C ARG A 2 5.97 -1.53 -47.15
N PRO A 3 4.79 -1.75 -46.56
CA PRO A 3 4.59 -1.35 -45.16
C PRO A 3 5.35 -2.29 -44.21
N MET A 4 6.09 -1.70 -43.28
CA MET A 4 6.70 -2.42 -42.16
C MET A 4 5.60 -2.85 -41.17
N PRO A 5 5.64 -4.07 -40.66
CA PRO A 5 4.73 -4.46 -39.60
C PRO A 5 5.14 -3.81 -38.27
N LEU A 6 4.21 -3.13 -37.62
CA LEU A 6 4.32 -2.75 -36.22
C LEU A 6 4.37 -4.01 -35.36
N LEU A 7 5.52 -4.29 -34.77
CA LEU A 7 5.62 -5.25 -33.67
C LEU A 7 4.99 -4.62 -32.43
N LEU A 8 3.77 -5.00 -32.10
CA LEU A 8 3.22 -4.80 -30.75
C LEU A 8 4.00 -5.70 -29.80
N ALA A 9 4.92 -5.14 -29.05
CA ALA A 9 5.50 -5.81 -27.89
C ALA A 9 4.40 -5.87 -26.80
N ALA A 10 3.75 -7.02 -26.68
CA ALA A 10 2.88 -7.32 -25.56
C ALA A 10 3.76 -7.38 -24.29
N LEU A 11 3.67 -6.34 -23.45
CA LEU A 11 4.24 -6.35 -22.13
C LEU A 11 3.44 -7.39 -21.31
N ALA A 12 3.97 -8.60 -21.20
CA ALA A 12 3.43 -9.60 -20.31
C ALA A 12 3.64 -9.08 -18.85
N LEU A 13 2.59 -8.52 -18.28
CA LEU A 13 2.50 -8.36 -16.83
C LEU A 13 2.55 -9.78 -16.28
N ALA A 14 3.70 -10.18 -15.72
CA ALA A 14 3.83 -11.44 -15.02
C ALA A 14 2.84 -11.40 -13.85
N ALA A 15 1.75 -12.11 -13.98
CA ALA A 15 0.87 -12.40 -12.86
C ALA A 15 1.71 -13.16 -11.84
N VAL A 16 1.94 -12.56 -10.68
CA VAL A 16 2.57 -13.24 -9.54
C VAL A 16 1.64 -14.40 -9.19
N PRO A 17 2.09 -15.66 -9.30
CA PRO A 17 1.22 -16.78 -9.00
C PRO A 17 0.79 -16.71 -7.53
N ALA A 18 -0.49 -16.84 -7.28
CA ALA A 18 -1.10 -16.89 -5.94
C ALA A 18 -0.58 -18.06 -5.06
N ALA A 19 0.26 -18.92 -5.62
CA ALA A 19 0.84 -20.08 -4.94
C ALA A 19 1.94 -19.76 -3.91
N ALA A 20 2.47 -18.53 -3.86
CA ALA A 20 3.51 -18.16 -2.89
C ALA A 20 2.97 -17.83 -1.47
N LEU A 21 1.66 -17.89 -1.26
CA LEU A 21 1.01 -17.53 0.02
C LEU A 21 0.70 -18.74 0.92
N ALA A 22 1.18 -19.93 0.59
CA ALA A 22 0.76 -21.18 1.26
C ALA A 22 1.74 -21.72 2.32
N ASP A 23 2.50 -20.88 3.02
CA ASP A 23 3.57 -21.36 3.89
C ASP A 23 3.41 -21.06 5.37
N SER A 24 2.28 -21.30 5.96
CA SER A 24 2.14 -21.69 7.39
C SER A 24 0.66 -21.88 7.67
N PRO A 25 0.23 -22.92 8.40
CA PRO A 25 -1.15 -23.02 8.84
C PRO A 25 -1.48 -21.76 9.65
N PRO A 26 -2.63 -21.11 9.39
CA PRO A 26 -2.99 -19.89 10.09
C PRO A 26 -3.01 -20.18 11.58
N THR A 27 -2.03 -19.66 12.30
CA THR A 27 -2.08 -19.65 13.75
C THR A 27 -3.33 -18.84 14.13
N ASP A 28 -4.04 -19.24 15.17
CA ASP A 28 -5.29 -18.60 15.60
C ASP A 28 -5.14 -17.06 15.74
N TRP A 29 -3.96 -16.58 16.12
CA TRP A 29 -3.69 -15.16 16.27
C TRP A 29 -3.75 -14.38 14.92
N ARG A 30 -3.31 -14.97 13.81
CA ARG A 30 -3.40 -14.31 12.49
C ARG A 30 -4.84 -14.15 12.03
N ALA A 31 -5.66 -15.16 12.25
CA ALA A 31 -7.08 -15.08 11.97
C ALA A 31 -7.76 -13.98 12.81
N LYS A 32 -7.39 -13.86 14.09
CA LYS A 32 -7.91 -12.79 14.97
C LYS A 32 -7.47 -11.40 14.53
N VAL A 33 -6.21 -11.21 14.16
CA VAL A 33 -5.71 -9.93 13.64
C VAL A 33 -6.40 -9.55 12.34
N ARG A 34 -6.57 -10.50 11.41
CA ARG A 34 -7.29 -10.24 10.16
C ARG A 34 -8.77 -9.93 10.40
N ALA A 35 -9.43 -10.63 11.31
CA ALA A 35 -10.81 -10.35 11.68
C ALA A 35 -10.95 -8.94 12.30
N PHE A 36 -10.01 -8.56 13.15
CA PHE A 36 -9.94 -7.21 13.72
C PHE A 36 -9.78 -6.14 12.61
N ASN A 37 -8.88 -6.34 11.66
CA ASN A 37 -8.70 -5.44 10.53
C ASN A 37 -10.00 -5.30 9.70
N ILE A 38 -10.66 -6.43 9.36
CA ILE A 38 -11.95 -6.42 8.63
C ILE A 38 -13.03 -5.64 9.39
N GLU A 39 -13.05 -5.73 10.71
CA GLU A 39 -14.03 -5.04 11.53
C GLU A 39 -13.79 -3.54 11.62
N HIS A 40 -12.52 -3.11 11.78
CA HIS A 40 -12.16 -1.74 12.12
C HIS A 40 -11.65 -0.92 10.93
N CYS A 41 -11.00 -1.55 9.94
CA CYS A 41 -10.38 -0.85 8.81
C CYS A 41 -11.27 -0.93 7.56
N LYS A 42 -12.46 -0.30 7.62
CA LYS A 42 -13.44 -0.32 6.51
C LYS A 42 -13.31 0.92 5.65
N HIS A 43 -12.48 0.83 4.62
CA HIS A 43 -12.26 1.96 3.73
C HIS A 43 -11.89 1.48 2.31
N PRO A 44 -12.37 2.14 1.23
CA PRO A 44 -12.08 1.71 -0.13
C PRO A 44 -10.63 1.87 -0.54
N ALA A 45 -9.90 2.81 0.06
CA ALA A 45 -8.51 3.10 -0.30
C ALA A 45 -7.49 2.37 0.60
N TRP A 46 -7.69 2.32 1.92
CA TRP A 46 -6.76 1.74 2.90
C TRP A 46 -7.41 0.75 3.88
N GLY A 47 -8.39 -0.01 3.42
CA GLY A 47 -9.01 -1.10 4.17
C GLY A 47 -8.30 -2.43 3.98
N THR A 48 -8.94 -3.54 4.38
CA THR A 48 -8.36 -4.90 4.39
C THR A 48 -7.73 -5.31 3.07
N SER A 49 -8.31 -4.95 1.92
CA SER A 49 -7.74 -5.29 0.62
C SER A 49 -6.41 -4.60 0.33
N HIS A 50 -6.18 -3.43 0.90
CA HIS A 50 -4.88 -2.75 0.91
C HIS A 50 -3.88 -3.53 1.76
N SER A 51 -4.22 -3.86 3.00
CA SER A 51 -3.37 -4.69 3.86
C SER A 51 -3.00 -6.04 3.23
N ASP A 52 -3.96 -6.70 2.56
CA ASP A 52 -3.72 -7.97 1.84
C ASP A 52 -2.68 -7.77 0.71
N ARG A 53 -2.76 -6.66 -0.06
CA ARG A 53 -1.82 -6.36 -1.14
C ARG A 53 -0.43 -6.01 -0.62
N ASP A 54 -0.35 -5.19 0.41
CA ASP A 54 0.93 -4.76 0.98
C ASP A 54 1.69 -5.93 1.58
N TYR A 55 1.00 -6.80 2.33
CA TYR A 55 1.60 -8.02 2.84
C TYR A 55 2.15 -8.91 1.71
N ALA A 56 1.36 -9.14 0.67
CA ALA A 56 1.76 -9.97 -0.46
C ALA A 56 2.92 -9.34 -1.25
N LEU A 57 2.87 -8.04 -1.51
CA LEU A 57 3.89 -7.32 -2.28
C LEU A 57 5.22 -7.23 -1.50
N ALA A 58 5.16 -6.93 -0.21
CA ALA A 58 6.34 -6.90 0.66
C ALA A 58 7.07 -8.24 0.67
N LYS A 59 6.34 -9.35 0.80
CA LYS A 59 6.91 -10.71 0.71
C LYS A 59 7.54 -10.98 -0.65
N ALA A 60 6.86 -10.63 -1.73
CA ALA A 60 7.36 -10.86 -3.09
C ALA A 60 8.64 -10.07 -3.36
N MET A 61 8.70 -8.81 -2.94
CA MET A 61 9.89 -7.98 -3.08
C MET A 61 11.06 -8.52 -2.25
N ALA A 62 10.82 -8.87 -0.99
CA ALA A 62 11.87 -9.45 -0.14
C ALA A 62 12.42 -10.78 -0.69
N ALA A 63 11.54 -11.63 -1.22
CA ALA A 63 11.95 -12.88 -1.86
C ALA A 63 12.79 -12.62 -3.12
N THR A 64 12.45 -11.61 -3.93
CA THR A 64 13.22 -11.19 -5.09
C THR A 64 14.62 -10.71 -4.71
N ASP A 65 14.71 -9.92 -3.64
CA ASP A 65 15.97 -9.39 -3.10
C ASP A 65 16.72 -10.42 -2.23
N LYS A 66 16.16 -11.62 -2.02
CA LYS A 66 16.71 -12.69 -1.18
C LYS A 66 16.92 -12.26 0.27
N VAL A 67 16.03 -11.41 0.79
CA VAL A 67 16.02 -10.96 2.18
C VAL A 67 15.02 -11.78 2.99
N ALA A 68 15.49 -12.36 4.09
CA ALA A 68 14.63 -13.08 5.02
C ALA A 68 13.86 -12.08 5.90
N LEU A 69 12.54 -12.22 5.96
CA LEU A 69 11.66 -11.46 6.85
C LEU A 69 11.14 -12.35 7.97
N ASP A 70 10.90 -11.76 9.12
CA ASP A 70 10.06 -12.39 10.13
C ASP A 70 8.58 -12.24 9.69
N ASP A 71 8.01 -13.33 9.18
CA ASP A 71 6.66 -13.33 8.61
C ASP A 71 5.57 -13.00 9.63
N ASP A 72 5.79 -13.26 10.93
CA ASP A 72 4.85 -12.85 11.99
C ASP A 72 4.89 -11.33 12.19
N VAL A 73 6.07 -10.74 12.15
CA VAL A 73 6.25 -9.28 12.24
C VAL A 73 5.61 -8.60 11.05
N LEU A 74 5.93 -9.06 9.84
CA LEU A 74 5.38 -8.47 8.62
C LEU A 74 3.86 -8.59 8.56
N PHE A 75 3.29 -9.77 8.91
CA PHE A 75 1.85 -9.96 8.91
C PHE A 75 1.16 -9.01 9.89
N ALA A 76 1.61 -8.97 11.15
CA ALA A 76 1.03 -8.09 12.15
C ALA A 76 1.11 -6.62 11.74
N ALA A 77 2.27 -6.19 11.21
CA ALA A 77 2.47 -4.83 10.76
C ALA A 77 1.58 -4.49 9.55
N ALA A 78 1.54 -5.34 8.52
CA ALA A 78 0.75 -5.08 7.31
C ALA A 78 -0.77 -5.00 7.57
N TYR A 79 -1.29 -5.75 8.54
CA TYR A 79 -2.72 -5.68 8.86
C TYR A 79 -3.08 -4.60 9.89
N LEU A 80 -2.11 -3.99 10.57
CA LEU A 80 -2.37 -3.02 11.64
C LEU A 80 -1.72 -1.65 11.42
N HIS A 81 -0.96 -1.43 10.31
CA HIS A 81 -0.24 -0.17 10.09
C HIS A 81 -1.17 1.05 10.03
N ASP A 82 -2.33 0.90 9.42
CA ASP A 82 -3.31 1.96 9.22
C ASP A 82 -4.42 2.00 10.28
N VAL A 83 -4.37 1.17 11.33
CA VAL A 83 -5.47 1.06 12.30
C VAL A 83 -5.85 2.40 12.93
N ALA A 84 -4.89 3.29 13.12
CA ALA A 84 -5.13 4.60 13.71
C ALA A 84 -5.59 5.67 12.69
N ALA A 85 -5.77 5.32 11.41
CA ALA A 85 -6.51 6.12 10.45
C ALA A 85 -8.05 5.97 10.64
N PHE A 86 -8.50 5.12 11.58
CA PHE A 86 -9.89 4.77 11.81
C PHE A 86 -10.35 5.03 13.25
N LYS A 87 -11.64 5.40 13.39
CA LYS A 87 -12.28 5.40 14.71
C LYS A 87 -12.38 3.99 15.29
N PRO A 88 -12.21 3.83 16.60
CA PRO A 88 -11.99 4.87 17.62
C PRO A 88 -10.52 5.24 17.85
N TYR A 89 -9.59 4.76 17.02
CA TYR A 89 -8.14 4.85 17.24
C TYR A 89 -7.51 6.12 16.68
N GLU A 90 -8.18 6.79 15.72
CA GLU A 90 -7.69 8.05 15.16
C GLU A 90 -7.51 9.12 16.24
N LYS A 91 -6.45 9.90 16.12
CA LYS A 91 -6.20 11.07 16.99
C LYS A 91 -5.92 12.27 16.11
N ALA A 92 -6.70 13.34 16.31
CA ALA A 92 -6.45 14.59 15.62
C ALA A 92 -5.03 15.10 15.88
N ASP A 93 -4.42 15.68 14.86
CA ASP A 93 -3.10 16.31 14.90
C ASP A 93 -1.92 15.38 15.19
N LEU A 94 -2.14 14.05 15.19
CA LEU A 94 -1.07 13.07 15.32
C LEU A 94 -0.97 12.22 14.05
N ASP A 95 0.27 11.84 13.73
CA ASP A 95 0.54 10.90 12.64
C ASP A 95 -0.04 9.52 12.99
N HIS A 96 -0.88 8.98 12.10
CA HIS A 96 -1.54 7.69 12.33
C HIS A 96 -0.54 6.54 12.50
N SER A 97 0.63 6.60 11.83
CA SER A 97 1.65 5.56 11.95
C SER A 97 2.26 5.53 13.36
N ASP A 98 2.48 6.69 13.97
CA ASP A 98 2.96 6.78 15.36
C ASP A 98 1.90 6.28 16.34
N VAL A 99 0.65 6.72 16.17
CA VAL A 99 -0.47 6.27 17.01
C VAL A 99 -0.71 4.76 16.87
N ALA A 100 -0.71 4.23 15.65
CA ALA A 100 -0.87 2.79 15.41
C ALA A 100 0.25 1.98 16.08
N ALA A 101 1.50 2.42 15.95
CA ALA A 101 2.64 1.77 16.60
C ALA A 101 2.54 1.78 18.13
N ASP A 102 2.00 2.84 18.72
CA ASP A 102 1.84 2.95 20.17
C ASP A 102 0.74 2.02 20.71
N ILE A 103 -0.36 1.85 19.97
CA ILE A 103 -1.53 1.05 20.42
C ILE A 103 -1.48 -0.41 20.00
N VAL A 104 -0.67 -0.78 19.00
CA VAL A 104 -0.67 -2.14 18.41
C VAL A 104 -0.44 -3.24 19.44
N GLY A 105 0.35 -2.97 20.48
CA GLY A 105 0.59 -3.93 21.57
C GLY A 105 -0.69 -4.34 22.29
N SER A 106 -1.61 -3.41 22.53
CA SER A 106 -2.90 -3.70 23.17
C SER A 106 -3.84 -4.50 22.27
N ILE A 107 -3.72 -4.35 20.96
CA ILE A 107 -4.50 -5.09 19.96
C ILE A 107 -3.96 -6.52 19.82
N LEU A 108 -2.64 -6.68 19.82
CA LEU A 108 -1.98 -7.98 19.63
C LEU A 108 -2.02 -8.87 20.87
N ALA A 109 -1.92 -8.29 22.09
CA ALA A 109 -1.83 -9.06 23.35
C ALA A 109 -2.96 -10.11 23.54
N PRO A 110 -4.25 -9.81 23.27
CA PRO A 110 -5.34 -10.79 23.46
C PRO A 110 -5.41 -11.83 22.35
N THR A 111 -4.62 -11.69 21.26
CA THR A 111 -4.71 -12.61 20.12
C THR A 111 -3.94 -13.91 20.31
N GLY A 112 -2.87 -13.89 21.11
CA GLY A 112 -1.86 -14.95 21.21
C GLY A 112 -0.63 -14.70 20.31
N PHE A 113 -0.47 -13.49 19.80
CA PHE A 113 0.72 -13.05 19.07
C PHE A 113 1.98 -13.22 19.94
N PRO A 114 3.13 -13.65 19.39
CA PRO A 114 4.39 -13.76 20.13
C PRO A 114 4.94 -12.39 20.52
N MET A 115 4.53 -11.86 21.67
CA MET A 115 4.79 -10.47 22.12
C MET A 115 6.28 -10.09 22.20
N ALA A 116 7.20 -11.04 22.24
CA ALA A 116 8.64 -10.76 22.12
C ALA A 116 9.00 -10.08 20.77
N LYS A 117 8.16 -10.23 19.74
CA LYS A 117 8.33 -9.61 18.42
C LYS A 117 7.72 -8.20 18.33
N LEU A 118 6.97 -7.76 19.33
CA LEU A 118 6.25 -6.48 19.33
C LEU A 118 7.14 -5.28 18.96
N PRO A 119 8.37 -5.11 19.49
CA PRO A 119 9.18 -3.95 19.11
C PRO A 119 9.46 -3.83 17.62
N ARG A 120 9.62 -4.97 16.91
CA ARG A 120 9.81 -4.96 15.44
C ARG A 120 8.52 -4.64 14.70
N VAL A 121 7.37 -5.09 15.19
CA VAL A 121 6.06 -4.71 14.64
C VAL A 121 5.84 -3.21 14.78
N GLN A 122 6.14 -2.65 15.96
CA GLN A 122 6.03 -1.21 16.21
C GLN A 122 6.95 -0.39 15.30
N ALA A 123 8.18 -0.84 15.08
CA ALA A 123 9.10 -0.21 14.14
C ALA A 123 8.53 -0.24 12.71
N ALA A 124 8.10 -1.42 12.25
CA ALA A 124 7.54 -1.58 10.90
C ALA A 124 6.30 -0.70 10.68
N ILE A 125 5.41 -0.60 11.67
CA ILE A 125 4.23 0.28 11.61
C ILE A 125 4.64 1.75 11.61
N ARG A 126 5.53 2.18 12.51
CA ARG A 126 5.95 3.59 12.61
C ARG A 126 6.63 4.09 11.36
N GLU A 127 7.31 3.22 10.64
CA GLU A 127 8.19 3.55 9.53
C GLU A 127 7.55 3.26 8.15
N HIS A 128 6.29 2.80 8.08
CA HIS A 128 5.69 2.36 6.81
C HIS A 128 5.43 3.51 5.82
N MET A 129 5.15 4.71 6.32
CA MET A 129 4.83 5.84 5.44
C MET A 129 6.02 6.26 4.58
N TYR A 130 5.79 6.56 3.30
CA TYR A 130 6.82 6.87 2.30
C TYR A 130 7.76 8.01 2.69
N TYR A 131 7.38 8.88 3.60
CA TYR A 131 8.24 9.97 4.11
C TYR A 131 9.10 9.58 5.33
N ARG A 132 8.96 8.36 5.83
CA ARG A 132 9.76 7.82 6.95
C ARG A 132 11.01 7.10 6.44
N THR A 133 11.90 6.75 7.35
CA THR A 133 13.12 6.00 7.05
C THR A 133 13.06 4.63 7.72
N PRO A 134 12.94 3.54 6.95
CA PRO A 134 12.93 2.19 7.50
C PRO A 134 14.24 1.81 8.18
N THR A 135 14.15 1.12 9.31
CA THR A 135 15.33 0.69 10.10
C THR A 135 15.48 -0.83 10.21
N VAL A 136 14.42 -1.59 9.91
CA VAL A 136 14.45 -3.07 9.91
C VAL A 136 13.92 -3.60 8.57
N PRO A 137 14.26 -4.85 8.20
CA PRO A 137 13.82 -5.40 6.92
C PRO A 137 12.30 -5.36 6.72
N GLU A 138 11.51 -5.69 7.73
CA GLU A 138 10.05 -5.69 7.63
C GLU A 138 9.50 -4.28 7.39
N SER A 139 10.09 -3.26 8.02
CA SER A 139 9.70 -1.86 7.75
C SER A 139 10.08 -1.44 6.34
N LEU A 140 11.26 -1.82 5.82
CA LEU A 140 11.68 -1.49 4.46
C LEU A 140 10.68 -2.03 3.42
N TYR A 141 10.32 -3.30 3.54
CA TYR A 141 9.45 -3.91 2.53
C TYR A 141 7.99 -3.53 2.69
N LEU A 142 7.51 -3.26 3.90
CA LEU A 142 6.16 -2.71 4.13
C LEU A 142 6.06 -1.27 3.61
N HIS A 143 7.04 -0.43 3.92
CA HIS A 143 7.17 0.94 3.41
C HIS A 143 7.12 0.99 1.88
N ASP A 144 7.89 0.13 1.20
CA ASP A 144 7.90 0.12 -0.25
C ASP A 144 6.64 -0.49 -0.86
N ALA A 145 6.00 -1.45 -0.18
CA ALA A 145 4.74 -2.02 -0.62
C ALA A 145 3.62 -0.98 -0.56
N ASP A 146 3.48 -0.26 0.55
CA ASP A 146 2.52 0.83 0.69
C ASP A 146 2.81 1.95 -0.31
N ALA A 147 4.06 2.40 -0.44
CA ALA A 147 4.46 3.40 -1.43
C ALA A 147 4.08 3.00 -2.86
N LEU A 148 4.31 1.76 -3.25
CA LEU A 148 3.95 1.24 -4.58
C LEU A 148 2.43 1.08 -4.76
N ASP A 149 1.67 0.86 -3.69
CA ASP A 149 0.21 0.77 -3.73
C ASP A 149 -0.47 2.14 -3.91
N TRP A 150 0.27 3.25 -3.74
CA TRP A 150 -0.15 4.60 -4.13
C TRP A 150 0.05 4.92 -5.62
N LEU A 151 0.71 4.05 -6.38
CA LEU A 151 1.03 4.27 -7.78
C LEU A 151 0.29 3.29 -8.71
N GLY A 152 0.30 3.61 -10.00
CA GLY A 152 -0.26 2.75 -11.04
C GLY A 152 -1.78 2.64 -11.01
N ALA A 153 -2.33 1.58 -11.59
CA ALA A 153 -3.77 1.39 -11.69
C ALA A 153 -4.44 1.28 -10.32
N ILE A 154 -3.80 0.58 -9.38
CA ILE A 154 -4.37 0.40 -8.04
C ILE A 154 -4.36 1.71 -7.24
N GLY A 155 -3.26 2.47 -7.28
CA GLY A 155 -3.18 3.77 -6.63
C GLY A 155 -4.21 4.75 -7.19
N THR A 156 -4.38 4.79 -8.52
CA THR A 156 -5.44 5.57 -9.16
C THR A 156 -6.83 5.17 -8.66
N ALA A 157 -7.15 3.86 -8.66
CA ALA A 157 -8.46 3.36 -8.22
C ALA A 157 -8.73 3.67 -6.75
N ARG A 158 -7.73 3.52 -5.87
CA ARG A 158 -7.83 3.84 -4.43
C ARG A 158 -8.18 5.31 -4.21
N ILE A 159 -7.46 6.22 -4.88
CA ILE A 159 -7.67 7.66 -4.71
C ILE A 159 -8.99 8.10 -5.34
N MET A 160 -9.35 7.60 -6.52
CA MET A 160 -10.65 7.92 -7.13
C MET A 160 -11.83 7.43 -6.27
N ALA A 161 -11.66 6.38 -5.47
CA ALA A 161 -12.67 5.92 -4.52
C ALA A 161 -12.91 6.90 -3.35
N LEU A 162 -12.06 7.91 -3.17
CA LEU A 162 -12.25 8.99 -2.18
C LEU A 162 -13.12 10.13 -2.69
N ALA A 163 -13.49 10.15 -3.97
CA ALA A 163 -14.43 11.12 -4.51
C ALA A 163 -15.75 11.05 -3.72
N ASP A 164 -16.34 12.22 -3.44
CA ASP A 164 -17.56 12.29 -2.62
C ASP A 164 -18.70 11.50 -3.25
N PRO A 165 -19.18 10.41 -2.61
CA PRO A 165 -20.29 9.62 -3.13
C PRO A 165 -21.62 10.37 -3.16
N ASN A 166 -21.71 11.50 -2.46
CA ASN A 166 -22.92 12.34 -2.42
C ASN A 166 -22.94 13.38 -3.54
N GLY A 167 -21.96 13.36 -4.44
CA GLY A 167 -21.91 14.28 -5.57
C GLY A 167 -21.72 15.74 -5.18
N GLY A 168 -21.01 15.99 -4.08
CA GLY A 168 -20.79 17.33 -3.53
C GLY A 168 -19.94 18.26 -4.39
N GLN A 169 -19.15 17.71 -5.31
CA GLN A 169 -18.32 18.50 -6.24
C GLN A 169 -18.54 17.99 -7.65
N PRO A 170 -19.22 18.76 -8.52
CA PRO A 170 -19.40 18.39 -9.92
C PRO A 170 -18.11 18.31 -10.71
N ASP A 171 -17.09 18.95 -10.21
CA ASP A 171 -15.75 19.05 -10.80
C ASP A 171 -14.77 17.99 -10.25
N GLY A 172 -15.23 16.98 -9.55
CA GLY A 172 -14.51 15.76 -9.13
C GLY A 172 -13.04 15.87 -8.68
N PRO A 173 -12.46 17.04 -8.54
CA PRO A 173 -11.01 17.23 -8.51
C PRO A 173 -10.42 17.20 -7.11
N GLY A 174 -11.20 17.04 -6.07
CA GLY A 174 -10.67 16.95 -4.71
C GLY A 174 -9.61 15.86 -4.54
N VAL A 175 -9.67 14.80 -5.35
CA VAL A 175 -8.71 13.70 -5.36
C VAL A 175 -7.52 13.87 -6.33
N LEU A 176 -7.61 14.79 -7.30
CA LEU A 176 -6.53 15.03 -8.28
C LEU A 176 -5.25 15.58 -7.67
N PRO A 177 -5.28 16.53 -6.71
CA PRO A 177 -4.08 16.97 -6.02
C PRO A 177 -3.31 15.82 -5.39
N MET A 178 -4.00 14.88 -4.74
CA MET A 178 -3.38 13.71 -4.12
C MET A 178 -2.73 12.78 -5.16
N LEU A 179 -3.38 12.52 -6.30
CA LEU A 179 -2.79 11.73 -7.38
C LEU A 179 -1.52 12.39 -7.97
N LYS A 180 -1.55 13.71 -8.14
CA LYS A 180 -0.38 14.47 -8.61
C LYS A 180 0.75 14.49 -7.59
N GLU A 181 0.42 14.60 -6.31
CA GLU A 181 1.37 14.53 -5.21
C GLU A 181 2.01 13.15 -5.15
N ASN A 182 1.22 12.07 -5.20
CA ASN A 182 1.73 10.71 -5.23
C ASN A 182 2.69 10.48 -6.41
N LEU A 183 2.34 10.99 -7.60
CA LEU A 183 3.21 10.90 -8.78
C LEU A 183 4.54 11.64 -8.59
N ARG A 184 4.52 12.79 -7.92
CA ARG A 184 5.71 13.64 -7.69
C ARG A 184 6.61 13.05 -6.60
N ASP A 185 6.05 12.64 -5.49
CA ASP A 185 6.81 12.43 -4.24
C ASP A 185 7.15 10.95 -3.97
N VAL A 186 6.23 10.03 -4.29
CA VAL A 186 6.39 8.62 -3.95
C VAL A 186 7.53 7.92 -4.71
N PRO A 187 7.75 8.15 -6.03
CA PRO A 187 8.77 7.40 -6.77
C PRO A 187 10.18 7.48 -6.20
N ALA A 188 10.57 8.65 -5.68
CA ALA A 188 11.89 8.86 -5.10
C ALA A 188 12.05 8.21 -3.71
N ARG A 189 10.97 7.75 -3.12
CA ARG A 189 10.92 7.19 -1.77
C ARG A 189 10.92 5.67 -1.74
N VAL A 190 10.78 5.00 -2.86
CA VAL A 190 10.92 3.54 -2.97
C VAL A 190 12.40 3.18 -2.83
N LEU A 191 12.74 2.34 -1.86
CA LEU A 191 14.10 2.17 -1.37
C LEU A 191 14.72 0.80 -1.71
N SER A 192 13.95 -0.30 -1.61
CA SER A 192 14.45 -1.64 -1.89
C SER A 192 14.80 -1.85 -3.37
N PRO A 193 15.74 -2.74 -3.71
CA PRO A 193 16.07 -3.03 -5.11
C PRO A 193 14.87 -3.53 -5.91
N ALA A 194 14.08 -4.46 -5.38
CA ALA A 194 12.90 -4.99 -6.04
C ALA A 194 11.81 -3.92 -6.19
N GLY A 195 11.59 -3.08 -5.17
CA GLY A 195 10.66 -1.95 -5.24
C GLY A 195 11.06 -0.97 -6.33
N LYS A 196 12.34 -0.58 -6.39
CA LYS A 196 12.88 0.29 -7.46
C LYS A 196 12.71 -0.29 -8.85
N ALA A 197 12.76 -1.61 -8.99
CA ALA A 197 12.52 -2.27 -10.28
C ALA A 197 11.04 -2.23 -10.70
N LEU A 198 10.11 -2.28 -9.76
CA LEU A 198 8.66 -2.22 -10.00
C LEU A 198 8.14 -0.78 -10.20
N MET A 199 8.74 0.19 -9.56
CA MET A 199 8.27 1.58 -9.46
C MET A 199 8.08 2.26 -10.83
N PRO A 200 9.00 2.17 -11.83
CA PRO A 200 8.84 2.91 -13.08
C PRO A 200 7.54 2.58 -13.82
N ALA A 201 7.19 1.30 -13.94
CA ALA A 201 5.96 0.90 -14.62
C ALA A 201 4.69 1.44 -13.93
N LYS A 202 4.68 1.47 -12.61
CA LYS A 202 3.56 2.02 -11.84
C LYS A 202 3.48 3.55 -11.95
N ARG A 203 4.62 4.24 -11.84
CA ARG A 203 4.72 5.70 -12.05
C ARG A 203 4.23 6.11 -13.44
N ASP A 204 4.73 5.44 -14.48
CA ASP A 204 4.43 5.78 -15.86
C ASP A 204 2.96 5.55 -16.20
N LEU A 205 2.35 4.51 -15.62
CA LEU A 205 0.91 4.27 -15.76
C LEU A 205 0.07 5.38 -15.12
N LEU A 206 0.41 5.82 -13.91
CA LEU A 206 -0.27 6.95 -13.25
C LEU A 206 -0.08 8.25 -14.02
N ALA A 207 1.14 8.53 -14.49
CA ALA A 207 1.44 9.71 -15.31
C ALA A 207 0.61 9.71 -16.60
N LYS A 208 0.56 8.57 -17.30
CA LYS A 208 -0.22 8.43 -18.54
C LYS A 208 -1.72 8.57 -18.30
N TRP A 209 -2.23 8.04 -17.19
CA TRP A 209 -3.63 8.19 -16.82
C TRP A 209 -3.98 9.67 -16.58
N LEU A 210 -3.16 10.40 -15.82
CA LEU A 210 -3.36 11.84 -15.56
C LEU A 210 -3.27 12.67 -16.85
N GLU A 211 -2.31 12.38 -17.73
CA GLU A 211 -2.19 13.01 -19.04
C GLU A 211 -3.46 12.81 -19.88
N THR A 212 -3.94 11.57 -19.94
CA THR A 212 -5.14 11.22 -20.71
C THR A 212 -6.39 11.90 -20.16
N LEU A 213 -6.58 11.84 -18.83
CA LEU A 213 -7.70 12.51 -18.17
C LEU A 213 -7.68 14.02 -18.40
N SER A 214 -6.50 14.65 -18.32
CA SER A 214 -6.35 16.08 -18.60
C SER A 214 -6.75 16.43 -20.04
N ALA A 215 -6.38 15.59 -21.01
CA ALA A 215 -6.72 15.81 -22.42
C ALA A 215 -8.24 15.64 -22.68
N GLU A 216 -8.87 14.71 -22.00
CA GLU A 216 -10.32 14.43 -22.15
C GLU A 216 -11.19 15.48 -21.43
N THR A 217 -10.62 16.28 -20.52
CA THR A 217 -11.37 17.18 -19.65
C THR A 217 -10.92 18.64 -19.75
N ASP A 218 -10.35 19.06 -20.87
CA ASP A 218 -9.81 20.42 -21.08
C ASP A 218 -8.95 20.89 -19.90
N GLY A 219 -7.93 20.10 -19.54
CA GLY A 219 -7.04 20.42 -18.44
C GLY A 219 -7.70 20.30 -17.06
N PHE A 220 -8.57 19.33 -16.87
CA PHE A 220 -9.37 19.06 -15.67
C PHE A 220 -10.49 20.07 -15.36
N LYS A 221 -10.86 20.94 -16.32
CA LYS A 221 -11.90 21.95 -16.08
C LYS A 221 -13.32 21.38 -16.14
N THR A 222 -13.49 20.26 -16.81
CA THR A 222 -14.81 19.61 -17.02
C THR A 222 -14.89 18.22 -16.36
N LEU A 223 -14.12 18.00 -15.33
CA LEU A 223 -14.10 16.76 -14.58
C LEU A 223 -15.11 16.78 -13.42
#